data_5ca481ad5195178b04f086fec0b79277
#
_entry.id   5ca481ad5195178b04f086fec0b79277
#
_cell.length_a   1.000
_cell.length_b   1.000
_cell.length_c   1.000
_cell.angle_alpha   90.00
_cell.angle_beta   90.00
_cell.angle_gamma   90.00
#
_symmetry.space_group_name_H-M   'P 1'
#
loop_
_entity.id
_entity.type
_entity.pdbx_description
1 polymer ?
#
loop_
_entity_poly.entity_id
_entity_poly.type
_entity_poly.pdbx_seq_one_letter_code
_entity_poly.pdbx_strand_id
1 'polypeptide(L)'
;NLGQALANNQDFDSNGFKIIGLFDVNPRLIGMTVRGVEVYDIDMLETFLKEHEVMIAALTLPKSKATKVAEQLVDLGIKALWNFAPVDLHFPEEILVENVHLAESIMTLSYRIHSHNQ
;
A
#
# COMPACT_ATOMS: atom_id res chain seq x y z
N ASN A 1 -6.55 6.44 -8.31
CA ASN A 1 -6.18 5.29 -7.47
C ASN A 1 -4.78 5.48 -6.89
N LEU A 2 -4.68 5.41 -5.57
CA LEU A 2 -3.41 5.63 -4.87
C LEU A 2 -2.36 4.57 -5.24
N GLY A 3 -2.76 3.31 -5.38
CA GLY A 3 -1.84 2.24 -5.76
C GLY A 3 -1.21 2.49 -7.12
N GLN A 4 -1.98 2.94 -8.10
CA GLN A 4 -1.45 3.29 -9.41
C GLN A 4 -0.55 4.53 -9.34
N ALA A 5 -0.91 5.51 -8.51
CA ALA A 5 -0.09 6.70 -8.31
C ALA A 5 1.27 6.35 -7.71
N LEU A 6 1.29 5.44 -6.74
CA LEU A 6 2.54 4.95 -6.16
C LEU A 6 3.38 4.20 -7.20
N ALA A 7 2.74 3.36 -8.02
CA ALA A 7 3.45 2.62 -9.07
C ALA A 7 4.05 3.54 -10.13
N ASN A 8 3.44 4.70 -10.36
CA ASN A 8 3.96 5.70 -11.29
C ASN A 8 5.06 6.59 -10.72
N ASN A 9 5.35 6.47 -9.42
CA ASN A 9 6.34 7.33 -8.77
C ASN A 9 7.76 6.88 -9.10
N GLN A 10 8.49 7.70 -9.85
CA GLN A 10 9.87 7.42 -10.27
C GLN A 10 10.87 7.47 -9.11
N ASP A 11 10.53 8.14 -8.02
CA ASP A 11 11.43 8.28 -6.88
C ASP A 11 11.71 6.94 -6.19
N PHE A 12 10.80 5.97 -6.32
CA PHE A 12 11.04 4.63 -5.78
C PHE A 12 12.21 3.94 -6.47
N ASP A 13 12.23 4.00 -7.81
CA ASP A 13 13.32 3.40 -8.58
C ASP A 13 14.66 4.06 -8.26
N SER A 14 14.70 5.38 -8.15
CA SER A 14 15.93 6.12 -7.86
C SER A 14 16.45 5.85 -6.45
N ASN A 15 15.61 5.38 -5.53
CA ASN A 15 15.98 4.99 -4.17
C ASN A 15 16.20 3.49 -4.00
N GLY A 16 16.23 2.74 -5.10
CA GLY A 16 16.50 1.30 -5.06
C GLY A 16 15.29 0.42 -4.77
N PHE A 17 14.07 0.98 -4.81
CA PHE A 17 12.84 0.21 -4.61
C PHE A 17 12.19 -0.08 -5.95
N LYS A 18 11.76 -1.32 -6.13
CA LYS A 18 11.10 -1.75 -7.34
C LYS A 18 9.73 -2.34 -7.00
N ILE A 19 8.69 -1.83 -7.64
CA ILE A 19 7.35 -2.41 -7.56
C ILE A 19 7.27 -3.56 -8.55
N ILE A 20 6.95 -4.76 -8.06
CA ILE A 20 6.95 -5.98 -8.86
C ILE A 20 5.55 -6.54 -9.11
N GLY A 21 4.54 -6.06 -8.42
CA GLY A 21 3.17 -6.51 -8.62
C GLY A 21 2.17 -5.52 -8.06
N LEU A 22 1.01 -5.44 -8.70
CA LEU A 22 -0.14 -4.66 -8.27
C LEU A 22 -1.32 -5.61 -8.14
N PHE A 23 -2.16 -5.40 -7.13
CA PHE A 23 -3.31 -6.29 -6.87
C PHE A 23 -4.57 -5.47 -6.67
N ASP A 24 -5.66 -5.93 -7.26
CA ASP A 24 -6.96 -5.25 -7.16
C ASP A 24 -8.09 -6.27 -7.24
N VAL A 25 -9.28 -5.85 -6.82
CA VAL A 25 -10.50 -6.65 -6.95
C VAL A 25 -11.34 -6.19 -8.16
N ASN A 26 -11.03 -5.02 -8.72
CA ASN A 26 -11.79 -4.43 -9.82
C ASN A 26 -11.44 -5.14 -11.14
N PRO A 27 -12.41 -5.87 -11.75
CA PRO A 27 -12.14 -6.61 -12.99
C PRO A 27 -11.69 -5.74 -14.15
N ARG A 28 -12.00 -4.44 -14.12
CA ARG A 28 -11.58 -3.51 -15.18
C ARG A 28 -10.08 -3.21 -15.14
N LEU A 29 -9.46 -3.37 -13.98
CA LEU A 29 -8.02 -3.10 -13.80
C LEU A 29 -7.17 -4.35 -13.95
N ILE A 30 -7.73 -5.52 -13.68
CA ILE A 30 -6.99 -6.78 -13.74
C ILE A 30 -6.54 -7.05 -15.17
N GLY A 31 -5.27 -7.37 -15.35
CA GLY A 31 -4.65 -7.59 -16.65
C GLY A 31 -4.05 -6.35 -17.28
N MET A 32 -4.34 -5.16 -16.74
CA MET A 32 -3.69 -3.93 -17.20
C MET A 32 -2.26 -3.85 -16.69
N THR A 33 -1.45 -3.00 -17.31
CA THR A 33 -0.09 -2.72 -16.82
C THR A 33 0.06 -1.26 -16.48
N VAL A 34 0.84 -1.00 -15.43
CA VAL A 34 1.23 0.35 -15.02
C VAL A 34 2.75 0.38 -14.98
N ARG A 35 3.38 1.13 -15.88
CA ARG A 35 4.84 1.20 -16.03
C ARG A 35 5.49 -0.19 -16.15
N GLY A 36 4.83 -1.07 -16.90
CA GLY A 36 5.32 -2.42 -17.10
C GLY A 36 5.01 -3.41 -15.99
N VAL A 37 4.33 -2.97 -14.95
CA VAL A 37 3.93 -3.85 -13.83
C VAL A 37 2.47 -4.26 -14.01
N GLU A 38 2.22 -5.57 -14.03
CA GLU A 38 0.88 -6.09 -14.25
C GLU A 38 0.00 -5.98 -13.01
N VAL A 39 -1.29 -5.71 -13.24
CA VAL A 39 -2.31 -5.74 -12.20
C VAL A 39 -2.94 -7.12 -12.16
N TYR A 40 -2.83 -7.79 -11.01
CA TYR A 40 -3.37 -9.13 -10.78
C TYR A 40 -4.64 -9.07 -9.92
N ASP A 41 -5.46 -10.11 -10.03
CA ASP A 41 -6.53 -10.32 -9.06
C ASP A 41 -5.94 -10.56 -7.68
N ILE A 42 -6.56 -9.99 -6.65
CA ILE A 42 -6.12 -10.16 -5.26
C ILE A 42 -6.07 -11.66 -4.86
N ASP A 43 -6.87 -12.50 -5.48
CA ASP A 43 -6.88 -13.94 -5.22
C ASP A 43 -5.58 -14.61 -5.66
N MET A 44 -4.77 -13.96 -6.49
CA MET A 44 -3.46 -14.44 -6.93
C MET A 44 -2.33 -14.09 -5.95
N LEU A 45 -2.65 -13.41 -4.86
CA LEU A 45 -1.64 -12.90 -3.92
C LEU A 45 -0.76 -14.01 -3.34
N GLU A 46 -1.37 -15.10 -2.89
CA GLU A 46 -0.64 -16.21 -2.31
C GLU A 46 0.33 -16.85 -3.30
N THR A 47 -0.13 -17.11 -4.53
CA THR A 47 0.71 -17.66 -5.59
C THR A 47 1.87 -16.73 -5.91
N PHE A 48 1.59 -15.45 -6.03
CA PHE A 48 2.60 -14.44 -6.32
C PHE A 48 3.69 -14.40 -5.24
N LEU A 49 3.29 -14.42 -3.97
CA LEU A 49 4.24 -14.37 -2.85
C LEU A 49 5.08 -15.65 -2.73
N LYS A 50 4.57 -16.78 -3.21
CA LYS A 50 5.35 -18.02 -3.27
C LYS A 50 6.40 -18.00 -4.39
N GLU A 51 6.14 -17.26 -5.46
CA GLU A 51 7.01 -17.21 -6.63
C GLU A 51 7.99 -16.03 -6.61
N HIS A 52 7.75 -15.03 -5.78
CA HIS A 52 8.55 -13.81 -5.73
C HIS A 52 8.94 -13.48 -4.29
N GLU A 53 10.16 -12.99 -4.13
CA GLU A 53 10.61 -12.44 -2.86
C GLU A 53 10.14 -10.99 -2.76
N VAL A 54 9.26 -10.72 -1.78
CA VAL A 54 8.70 -9.39 -1.56
C VAL A 54 9.09 -8.92 -0.16
N MET A 55 9.73 -7.75 -0.09
CA MET A 55 10.18 -7.19 1.19
C MET A 55 9.12 -6.33 1.86
N ILE A 56 8.41 -5.52 1.08
CA ILE A 56 7.45 -4.54 1.58
C ILE A 56 6.16 -4.66 0.81
N ALA A 57 5.04 -4.67 1.52
CA ALA A 57 3.71 -4.55 0.91
C ALA A 57 3.11 -3.19 1.26
N ALA A 58 2.70 -2.45 0.25
CA ALA A 58 1.98 -1.18 0.43
C ALA A 58 0.48 -1.44 0.32
N LEU A 59 -0.27 -0.98 1.32
CA LEU A 59 -1.71 -1.14 1.39
C LEU A 59 -2.41 0.17 1.05
N THR A 60 -3.20 0.16 -0.03
CA THR A 60 -3.95 1.32 -0.51
C THR A 60 -5.45 1.06 -0.53
N LEU A 61 -5.88 0.09 0.27
CA LEU A 61 -7.25 -0.41 0.32
C LEU A 61 -8.15 0.45 1.20
N PRO A 62 -9.48 0.37 1.01
CA PRO A 62 -10.42 0.97 1.96
C PRO A 62 -10.28 0.37 3.36
N LYS A 63 -10.68 1.14 4.37
CA LYS A 63 -10.67 0.71 5.77
C LYS A 63 -11.28 -0.67 5.98
N SER A 64 -12.40 -0.95 5.30
CA SER A 64 -13.13 -2.20 5.48
C SER A 64 -12.37 -3.46 5.06
N LYS A 65 -11.31 -3.31 4.24
CA LYS A 65 -10.55 -4.44 3.69
C LYS A 65 -9.11 -4.49 4.17
N ALA A 66 -8.59 -3.39 4.68
CA ALA A 66 -7.16 -3.25 4.95
C ALA A 66 -6.66 -4.24 6.00
N THR A 67 -7.35 -4.36 7.13
CA THR A 67 -6.92 -5.24 8.22
C THR A 67 -6.87 -6.69 7.79
N LYS A 68 -7.91 -7.15 7.09
CA LYS A 68 -7.97 -8.54 6.62
C LYS A 68 -6.85 -8.87 5.65
N VAL A 69 -6.60 -7.99 4.69
CA VAL A 69 -5.53 -8.21 3.71
C VAL A 69 -4.16 -8.12 4.38
N ALA A 70 -3.98 -7.21 5.34
CA ALA A 70 -2.74 -7.11 6.11
C ALA A 70 -2.45 -8.41 6.87
N GLU A 71 -3.46 -8.98 7.52
CA GLU A 71 -3.33 -10.26 8.22
C GLU A 71 -2.94 -11.38 7.26
N GLN A 72 -3.57 -11.43 6.10
CA GLN A 72 -3.24 -12.40 5.06
C GLN A 72 -1.79 -12.28 4.60
N LEU A 73 -1.33 -11.05 4.36
CA LEU A 73 0.06 -10.80 3.96
C LEU A 73 1.05 -11.25 5.01
N VAL A 74 0.78 -10.95 6.27
CA VAL A 74 1.65 -11.38 7.38
C VAL A 74 1.68 -12.91 7.50
N ASP A 75 0.53 -13.56 7.36
CA ASP A 75 0.44 -15.02 7.37
C ASP A 75 1.22 -15.65 6.21
N LEU A 76 1.32 -14.95 5.08
CA LEU A 76 2.09 -15.39 3.91
C LEU A 76 3.58 -15.06 4.00
N GLY A 77 4.03 -14.43 5.08
CA GLY A 77 5.45 -14.20 5.34
C GLY A 77 5.94 -12.77 5.15
N ILE A 78 5.07 -11.83 4.83
CA ILE A 78 5.45 -10.42 4.72
C ILE A 78 5.79 -9.88 6.12
N LYS A 79 6.92 -9.19 6.23
CA LYS A 79 7.43 -8.66 7.50
C LYS A 79 7.36 -7.14 7.59
N ALA A 80 7.06 -6.45 6.51
CA ALA A 80 7.01 -4.99 6.48
C ALA A 80 5.79 -4.51 5.69
N LEU A 81 4.99 -3.65 6.32
CA LEU A 81 3.76 -3.11 5.74
C LEU A 81 3.83 -1.58 5.71
N TRP A 82 3.58 -1.00 4.55
CA TRP A 82 3.46 0.44 4.37
C TRP A 82 1.97 0.74 4.18
N ASN A 83 1.34 1.21 5.24
CA ASN A 83 -0.12 1.30 5.29
C ASN A 83 -0.62 2.70 4.98
N PHE A 84 -1.28 2.86 3.83
CA PHE A 84 -1.96 4.10 3.42
C PHE A 84 -3.47 4.06 3.66
N ALA A 85 -4.02 2.91 4.10
CA ALA A 85 -5.44 2.81 4.39
C ALA A 85 -5.81 3.64 5.62
N PRO A 86 -7.04 4.18 5.69
CA PRO A 86 -7.45 5.06 6.79
C PRO A 86 -7.83 4.27 8.06
N VAL A 87 -6.96 3.37 8.45
CA VAL A 87 -7.06 2.58 9.69
C VAL A 87 -5.65 2.22 10.13
N ASP A 88 -5.35 2.39 11.40
CA ASP A 88 -4.05 2.00 11.93
C ASP A 88 -3.99 0.48 12.07
N LEU A 89 -2.88 -0.09 11.62
CA LEU A 89 -2.62 -1.52 11.74
C LEU A 89 -1.66 -1.75 12.89
N HIS A 90 -1.95 -2.78 13.69
CA HIS A 90 -1.14 -3.16 14.84
C HIS A 90 -0.81 -4.65 14.76
N PHE A 91 0.47 -4.95 14.76
CA PHE A 91 0.99 -6.32 14.72
C PHE A 91 2.07 -6.50 15.78
N PRO A 92 2.42 -7.74 16.13
CA PRO A 92 3.55 -8.00 17.01
C PRO A 92 4.85 -7.35 16.51
N GLU A 93 5.79 -7.14 17.41
CA GLU A 93 7.00 -6.34 17.19
C GLU A 93 7.84 -6.83 16.01
N GLU A 94 7.80 -8.12 15.69
CA GLU A 94 8.55 -8.68 14.55
C GLU A 94 8.03 -8.23 13.19
N ILE A 95 6.83 -7.62 13.14
CA ILE A 95 6.26 -7.06 11.92
C ILE A 95 6.43 -5.54 11.95
N LEU A 96 7.12 -5.02 10.96
CA LEU A 96 7.33 -3.57 10.83
C LEU A 96 6.11 -2.96 10.14
N VAL A 97 5.50 -1.96 10.76
CA VAL A 97 4.34 -1.25 10.18
C VAL A 97 4.59 0.24 10.21
N GLU A 98 4.47 0.88 9.06
CA GLU A 98 4.43 2.33 8.95
C GLU A 98 3.02 2.75 8.56
N ASN A 99 2.28 3.37 9.49
CA ASN A 99 0.94 3.88 9.25
C ASN A 99 1.03 5.33 8.78
N VAL A 100 0.59 5.59 7.53
CA VAL A 100 0.61 6.93 6.94
C VAL A 100 -0.73 7.60 7.17
N HIS A 101 -0.71 8.74 7.85
CA HIS A 101 -1.93 9.47 8.24
C HIS A 101 -2.18 10.66 7.30
N LEU A 102 -2.63 10.36 6.07
CA LEU A 102 -2.86 11.39 5.07
C LEU A 102 -3.92 12.41 5.50
N ALA A 103 -5.00 11.94 6.12
CA ALA A 103 -6.07 12.82 6.59
C ALA A 103 -5.57 13.75 7.70
N GLU A 104 -4.74 13.27 8.61
CA GLU A 104 -4.15 14.10 9.66
C GLU A 104 -3.24 15.17 9.08
N SER A 105 -2.48 14.84 8.05
CA SER A 105 -1.61 15.82 7.38
C SER A 105 -2.40 16.96 6.78
N ILE A 106 -3.51 16.66 6.12
CA ILE A 106 -4.41 17.68 5.54
C ILE A 106 -5.04 18.52 6.65
N MET A 107 -5.49 17.91 7.73
CA MET A 107 -6.11 18.62 8.84
C MET A 107 -5.09 19.56 9.54
N THR A 108 -3.88 19.10 9.70
CA THR A 108 -2.80 19.92 10.26
C THR A 108 -2.53 21.14 9.38
N LEU A 109 -2.47 20.95 8.08
CA LEU A 109 -2.27 22.06 7.15
C LEU A 109 -3.43 23.04 7.20
N SER A 110 -4.66 22.57 7.24
CA SER A 110 -5.86 23.40 7.36
C SER A 110 -5.82 24.24 8.62
N TYR A 111 -5.46 23.65 9.75
CA TYR A 111 -5.31 24.39 11.02
C TYR A 111 -4.24 25.47 10.90
N ARG A 112 -3.11 25.17 10.31
CA ARG A 112 -2.01 26.14 10.13
C ARG A 112 -2.42 27.30 9.24
N ILE A 113 -3.22 27.05 8.20
CA ILE A 113 -3.76 28.10 7.33
C ILE A 113 -4.65 29.04 8.14
N HIS A 114 -5.58 28.52 8.94
CA HIS A 114 -6.45 29.32 9.77
C HIS A 114 -5.66 30.16 10.79
N SER A 115 -4.69 29.57 11.46
CA SER A 115 -3.84 30.26 12.42
C SER A 115 -3.04 31.39 11.77
N HIS A 116 -2.55 31.16 10.54
CA HIS A 116 -1.77 32.15 9.80
C HIS A 116 -2.61 33.35 9.38
N ASN A 117 -3.90 33.14 9.09
CA ASN A 117 -4.81 34.19 8.62
C ASN A 117 -5.46 34.97 9.76
N GLN A 118 -5.22 34.62 11.00
CA GLN A 118 -5.63 35.38 12.17
C GLN A 118 -4.57 36.40 12.56
#